data_348116573b1ab1983d7a8bc581c70fcd
#
_entry.id   348116573b1ab1983d7a8bc581c70fcd
#
_cell.length_a   1.000
_cell.length_b   1.000
_cell.length_c   1.000
_cell.angle_alpha   90.00
_cell.angle_beta   90.00
_cell.angle_gamma   90.00
#
_symmetry.space_group_name_H-M   'P 1'
#
loop_
_entity.id
_entity.type
_entity.pdbx_description
1 polymer ?
#
loop_
_entity_poly.entity_id
_entity_poly.type
_entity_poly.pdbx_seq_one_letter_code
_entity_poly.pdbx_strand_id
1 'polypeptide(L)'
;MPARRREPLARELPAELQVAATNGSILTDSRGRQYIDFVMGWCVGNFGWRRPATTKAIDRFKGPDYIYPGYSYAPWTELARLLTSLAPRPLTTCFRATGGSEAVDLALQAALIHTGRRAFLSLEDSYHGNSLAGLSIGASDSRERLKNLLPHCAKIAAPLDAKALRRIEQRLKRRDVAAFIMEPISINLGVVIPEKDIIQRVRDLCRRYGTLFIADEVACGFGRTGRVFACEHFDLHPDMLCVAKAMSGGLAPIGAVIATTPIAKSMEENDGTFYSTYGWHPRSVRATIATLRDLKANRARLLAGVAEMSEYFRVRLLQLEFKQPAAVRIQGLAIGVDVGDEDYADTVQDKCRRNGLLVSTEGSTVLLLPSLVIDQRTAARGLDMLARSV
;
A
#
# COMPACT_ATOMS: atom_id res chain seq x y z
N MET A 1 -1.24 -9.12 46.78
CA MET A 1 -1.93 -8.37 45.73
C MET A 1 -2.69 -9.37 44.86
N PRO A 2 -4.00 -9.23 44.62
CA PRO A 2 -4.71 -10.17 43.76
C PRO A 2 -4.17 -10.04 42.35
N ALA A 3 -3.84 -11.20 41.72
CA ALA A 3 -3.40 -11.28 40.35
C ALA A 3 -4.46 -10.60 39.45
N ARG A 4 -4.09 -9.50 38.78
CA ARG A 4 -4.94 -8.90 37.76
C ARG A 4 -5.25 -9.98 36.74
N ARG A 5 -6.51 -10.39 36.63
CA ARG A 5 -6.99 -11.25 35.55
C ARG A 5 -6.56 -10.58 34.27
N ARG A 6 -5.70 -11.22 33.48
CA ARG A 6 -5.39 -10.78 32.13
C ARG A 6 -6.68 -10.86 31.31
N GLU A 7 -7.25 -9.73 30.97
CA GLU A 7 -8.36 -9.71 30.01
C GLU A 7 -7.86 -10.29 28.67
N PRO A 8 -8.65 -11.19 28.06
CA PRO A 8 -8.33 -11.72 26.75
C PRO A 8 -8.46 -10.57 25.73
N LEU A 9 -7.35 -10.04 25.29
CA LEU A 9 -7.30 -8.97 24.30
C LEU A 9 -6.73 -9.53 23.00
N ALA A 10 -7.40 -9.24 21.88
CA ALA A 10 -6.82 -9.42 20.55
C ALA A 10 -5.71 -8.39 20.37
N ARG A 11 -4.50 -8.69 20.83
CA ARG A 11 -3.33 -7.81 20.70
C ARG A 11 -2.37 -8.36 19.69
N GLU A 12 -2.00 -7.50 18.76
CA GLU A 12 -0.81 -7.67 17.93
C GLU A 12 0.34 -6.83 18.48
N LEU A 13 0.05 -5.60 18.92
CA LEU A 13 1.02 -4.66 19.46
C LEU A 13 0.49 -4.00 20.74
N PRO A 14 1.38 -3.50 21.64
CA PRO A 14 0.96 -2.70 22.78
C PRO A 14 0.18 -1.46 22.29
N ALA A 15 -1.11 -1.38 22.61
CA ALA A 15 -1.93 -0.24 22.24
C ALA A 15 -1.68 0.91 23.22
N GLU A 16 -0.96 1.93 22.78
CA GLU A 16 -0.73 3.14 23.56
C GLU A 16 -1.83 4.20 23.37
N LEU A 17 -2.60 4.07 22.29
CA LEU A 17 -3.68 4.99 21.93
C LEU A 17 -4.98 4.23 21.73
N GLN A 18 -5.95 4.50 22.59
CA GLN A 18 -7.30 3.93 22.47
C GLN A 18 -8.16 4.85 21.60
N VAL A 19 -8.37 4.47 20.34
CA VAL A 19 -9.12 5.25 19.35
C VAL A 19 -10.63 5.15 19.61
N ALA A 20 -11.33 6.28 19.67
CA ALA A 20 -12.78 6.37 19.78
C ALA A 20 -13.45 6.84 18.46
N ALA A 21 -12.82 7.76 17.72
CA ALA A 21 -13.40 8.29 16.49
C ALA A 21 -12.32 8.76 15.51
N THR A 22 -12.70 8.82 14.23
CA THR A 22 -11.88 9.40 13.16
C THR A 22 -12.75 10.29 12.27
N ASN A 23 -12.23 11.44 11.81
CA ASN A 23 -12.91 12.31 10.87
C ASN A 23 -11.91 13.17 10.07
N GLY A 24 -12.00 13.20 8.75
CA GLY A 24 -11.06 13.91 7.88
C GLY A 24 -9.62 13.49 8.14
N SER A 25 -8.78 14.40 8.63
CA SER A 25 -7.39 14.14 9.02
C SER A 25 -7.21 14.11 10.55
N ILE A 26 -8.28 13.89 11.31
CA ILE A 26 -8.27 13.92 12.77
C ILE A 26 -8.67 12.56 13.33
N LEU A 27 -7.90 12.10 14.33
CA LEU A 27 -8.21 10.96 15.16
C LEU A 27 -8.52 11.45 16.57
N THR A 28 -9.54 10.89 17.22
CA THR A 28 -9.92 11.22 18.60
C THR A 28 -9.78 9.97 19.46
N ASP A 29 -9.09 10.09 20.59
CA ASP A 29 -8.95 9.00 21.57
C ASP A 29 -10.17 8.88 22.49
N SER A 30 -10.19 7.84 23.32
CA SER A 30 -11.26 7.57 24.29
C SER A 30 -11.39 8.63 25.40
N ARG A 31 -10.41 9.53 25.55
CA ARG A 31 -10.43 10.65 26.48
C ARG A 31 -10.86 11.96 25.82
N GLY A 32 -11.22 11.92 24.54
CA GLY A 32 -11.62 13.08 23.75
C GLY A 32 -10.46 13.92 23.21
N ARG A 33 -9.21 13.51 23.40
CA ARG A 33 -8.05 14.22 22.86
C ARG A 33 -7.96 13.99 21.35
N GLN A 34 -7.74 15.07 20.61
CA GLN A 34 -7.60 15.05 19.16
C GLN A 34 -6.14 15.03 18.73
N TYR A 35 -5.87 14.26 17.69
CA TYR A 35 -4.58 14.14 17.03
C TYR A 35 -4.73 14.45 15.53
N ILE A 36 -3.82 15.22 14.97
CA ILE A 36 -3.67 15.31 13.52
C ILE A 36 -3.04 14.01 13.04
N ASP A 37 -3.68 13.33 12.08
CA ASP A 37 -3.27 12.01 11.63
C ASP A 37 -2.49 12.12 10.32
N PHE A 38 -1.17 12.00 10.40
CA PHE A 38 -0.27 11.88 9.25
C PHE A 38 0.16 10.41 9.01
N VAL A 39 -0.53 9.45 9.60
CA VAL A 39 -0.36 8.01 9.30
C VAL A 39 -1.46 7.51 8.39
N MET A 40 -2.70 7.98 8.64
CA MET A 40 -3.89 7.59 7.89
C MET A 40 -4.02 6.06 7.72
N GLY A 41 -3.70 5.31 8.78
CA GLY A 41 -3.74 3.86 8.78
C GLY A 41 -2.81 3.23 7.73
N TRP A 42 -1.64 3.78 7.51
CA TRP A 42 -0.71 3.35 6.45
C TRP A 42 -1.36 3.36 5.06
N CYS A 43 -1.80 4.55 4.63
CA CYS A 43 -2.44 4.78 3.33
C CYS A 43 -3.85 4.17 3.17
N VAL A 44 -4.51 3.77 4.25
CA VAL A 44 -5.91 3.31 4.21
C VAL A 44 -6.86 4.50 4.04
N GLY A 45 -6.61 5.57 4.80
CA GLY A 45 -7.42 6.78 4.83
C GLY A 45 -7.05 7.83 3.78
N ASN A 46 -6.52 7.47 2.61
CA ASN A 46 -6.08 8.42 1.58
C ASN A 46 -7.09 9.55 1.33
N PHE A 47 -8.37 9.25 1.28
CA PHE A 47 -9.43 10.22 0.96
C PHE A 47 -10.00 10.96 2.17
N GLY A 48 -9.35 10.84 3.35
CA GLY A 48 -9.85 11.34 4.63
C GLY A 48 -10.86 10.38 5.27
N TRP A 49 -10.82 10.31 6.59
CA TRP A 49 -11.75 9.47 7.35
C TRP A 49 -13.19 9.96 7.19
N ARG A 50 -14.16 9.03 7.19
CA ARG A 50 -15.60 9.31 7.08
C ARG A 50 -15.97 10.19 5.88
N ARG A 51 -15.34 9.96 4.73
CA ARG A 51 -15.67 10.69 3.51
C ARG A 51 -17.17 10.55 3.17
N PRO A 52 -17.92 11.67 3.03
CA PRO A 52 -19.38 11.62 2.94
C PRO A 52 -19.92 10.74 1.81
N ALA A 53 -19.29 10.74 0.64
CA ALA A 53 -19.71 9.93 -0.50
C ALA A 53 -19.68 8.42 -0.19
N THR A 54 -18.61 7.95 0.47
CA THR A 54 -18.45 6.53 0.82
C THR A 54 -19.28 6.16 2.03
N THR A 55 -19.31 6.99 3.07
CA THR A 55 -20.10 6.74 4.30
C THR A 55 -21.58 6.61 3.97
N LYS A 56 -22.16 7.55 3.21
CA LYS A 56 -23.57 7.48 2.78
C LYS A 56 -23.89 6.22 1.98
N ALA A 57 -22.94 5.72 1.20
CA ALA A 57 -23.13 4.52 0.40
C ALA A 57 -23.26 3.26 1.26
N ILE A 58 -22.52 3.20 2.38
CA ILE A 58 -22.60 2.11 3.35
C ILE A 58 -23.86 2.23 4.22
N ASP A 59 -24.16 3.42 4.75
CA ASP A 59 -25.32 3.65 5.63
C ASP A 59 -26.65 3.32 4.91
N ARG A 60 -26.71 3.54 3.61
CA ARG A 60 -27.89 3.29 2.76
C ARG A 60 -27.83 1.93 2.05
N PHE A 61 -26.91 1.06 2.38
CA PHE A 61 -26.81 -0.24 1.74
C PHE A 61 -27.99 -1.14 2.13
N LYS A 62 -28.76 -1.58 1.12
CA LYS A 62 -29.88 -2.52 1.23
C LYS A 62 -29.66 -3.77 0.37
N GLY A 63 -28.42 -4.08 0.03
CA GLY A 63 -28.08 -5.26 -0.74
C GLY A 63 -28.03 -6.53 0.13
N PRO A 64 -27.70 -7.67 -0.48
CA PRO A 64 -27.57 -8.94 0.22
C PRO A 64 -26.43 -8.89 1.24
N ASP A 65 -26.59 -9.66 2.32
CA ASP A 65 -25.56 -9.78 3.36
C ASP A 65 -24.33 -10.52 2.83
N TYR A 66 -24.53 -11.50 1.96
CA TYR A 66 -23.48 -12.34 1.38
C TYR A 66 -23.89 -12.86 0.01
N ILE A 67 -22.92 -13.09 -0.86
CA ILE A 67 -23.10 -13.78 -2.15
C ILE A 67 -22.11 -14.93 -2.23
N TYR A 68 -22.62 -16.14 -2.41
CA TYR A 68 -21.77 -17.30 -2.68
C TYR A 68 -20.94 -17.06 -3.97
N PRO A 69 -19.62 -17.26 -3.93
CA PRO A 69 -18.74 -16.92 -5.07
C PRO A 69 -19.07 -17.62 -6.39
N GLY A 70 -19.82 -18.72 -6.37
CA GLY A 70 -20.33 -19.41 -7.56
C GLY A 70 -21.56 -18.73 -8.19
N TYR A 71 -22.13 -17.68 -7.58
CA TYR A 71 -23.23 -16.93 -8.15
C TYR A 71 -22.76 -15.66 -8.84
N SER A 72 -23.61 -15.09 -9.70
CA SER A 72 -23.35 -13.78 -10.30
C SER A 72 -23.88 -12.66 -9.40
N TYR A 73 -23.16 -11.52 -9.41
CA TYR A 73 -23.56 -10.31 -8.70
C TYR A 73 -23.14 -9.09 -9.50
N ALA A 74 -24.10 -8.38 -10.06
CA ALA A 74 -23.84 -7.26 -10.97
C ALA A 74 -22.85 -6.20 -10.43
N PRO A 75 -22.86 -5.84 -9.12
CA PRO A 75 -21.84 -4.92 -8.58
C PRO A 75 -20.40 -5.44 -8.64
N TRP A 76 -20.15 -6.75 -8.68
CA TRP A 76 -18.79 -7.27 -8.91
C TRP A 76 -18.27 -6.89 -10.30
N THR A 77 -19.13 -7.05 -11.33
CA THR A 77 -18.79 -6.64 -12.70
C THR A 77 -18.59 -5.13 -12.80
N GLU A 78 -19.42 -4.35 -12.12
CA GLU A 78 -19.28 -2.90 -12.06
C GLU A 78 -17.93 -2.50 -11.41
N LEU A 79 -17.60 -3.10 -10.27
CA LEU A 79 -16.33 -2.83 -9.59
C LEU A 79 -15.14 -3.20 -10.46
N ALA A 80 -15.17 -4.36 -11.12
CA ALA A 80 -14.11 -4.78 -12.04
C ALA A 80 -13.91 -3.77 -13.18
N ARG A 81 -15.01 -3.30 -13.80
CA ARG A 81 -14.94 -2.26 -14.84
C ARG A 81 -14.38 -0.93 -14.32
N LEU A 82 -14.73 -0.52 -13.11
CA LEU A 82 -14.16 0.68 -12.50
C LEU A 82 -12.65 0.53 -12.28
N LEU A 83 -12.21 -0.56 -11.69
CA LEU A 83 -10.80 -0.83 -11.42
C LEU A 83 -9.99 -0.88 -12.72
N THR A 84 -10.42 -1.65 -13.70
CA THR A 84 -9.73 -1.76 -15.00
C THR A 84 -9.74 -0.44 -15.79
N SER A 85 -10.77 0.41 -15.61
CA SER A 85 -10.80 1.75 -16.22
C SER A 85 -9.81 2.74 -15.60
N LEU A 86 -9.31 2.47 -14.39
CA LEU A 86 -8.32 3.27 -13.69
C LEU A 86 -6.91 2.70 -13.85
N ALA A 87 -6.80 1.37 -14.01
CA ALA A 87 -5.53 0.67 -14.12
C ALA A 87 -4.80 1.00 -15.42
N PRO A 88 -3.45 0.99 -15.42
CA PRO A 88 -2.68 1.12 -16.64
C PRO A 88 -2.93 -0.06 -17.59
N ARG A 89 -2.85 0.21 -18.91
CA ARG A 89 -2.90 -0.86 -19.90
C ARG A 89 -1.64 -1.73 -19.80
N PRO A 90 -1.70 -3.06 -20.03
CA PRO A 90 -2.82 -3.83 -20.59
C PRO A 90 -3.66 -4.61 -19.55
N LEU A 91 -3.82 -4.11 -18.33
CA LEU A 91 -4.54 -4.78 -17.25
C LEU A 91 -6.06 -4.76 -17.52
N THR A 92 -6.69 -5.93 -17.58
CA THR A 92 -8.07 -6.10 -18.07
C THR A 92 -8.98 -6.91 -17.17
N THR A 93 -8.42 -7.74 -16.26
CA THR A 93 -9.19 -8.71 -15.49
C THR A 93 -8.89 -8.58 -14.01
N CYS A 94 -9.93 -8.63 -13.16
CA CYS A 94 -9.78 -8.55 -11.71
C CYS A 94 -10.02 -9.89 -11.04
N PHE A 95 -9.14 -10.26 -10.11
CA PHE A 95 -9.36 -11.34 -9.14
C PHE A 95 -9.70 -10.74 -7.79
N ARG A 96 -10.68 -11.35 -7.11
CA ARG A 96 -11.28 -10.83 -5.88
C ARG A 96 -10.46 -11.25 -4.66
N ALA A 97 -10.15 -10.31 -3.78
CA ALA A 97 -9.46 -10.55 -2.52
C ALA A 97 -10.13 -9.77 -1.37
N THR A 98 -9.87 -10.20 -0.14
CA THR A 98 -10.34 -9.54 1.08
C THR A 98 -9.41 -8.42 1.54
N GLY A 99 -8.17 -8.38 1.08
CA GLY A 99 -7.18 -7.39 1.47
C GLY A 99 -5.87 -7.53 0.71
N GLY A 100 -4.86 -6.75 1.11
CA GLY A 100 -3.56 -6.70 0.44
C GLY A 100 -2.79 -8.02 0.49
N SER A 101 -2.72 -8.67 1.66
CA SER A 101 -1.99 -9.94 1.81
C SER A 101 -2.56 -11.03 0.91
N GLU A 102 -3.90 -11.17 0.86
CA GLU A 102 -4.54 -12.12 -0.04
C GLU A 102 -4.35 -11.74 -1.52
N ALA A 103 -4.40 -10.45 -1.86
CA ALA A 103 -4.11 -10.00 -3.22
C ALA A 103 -2.69 -10.37 -3.66
N VAL A 104 -1.70 -10.18 -2.79
CA VAL A 104 -0.32 -10.59 -3.07
C VAL A 104 -0.22 -12.10 -3.24
N ASP A 105 -0.81 -12.90 -2.34
CA ASP A 105 -0.83 -14.36 -2.46
C ASP A 105 -1.45 -14.82 -3.78
N LEU A 106 -2.57 -14.23 -4.16
CA LEU A 106 -3.24 -14.50 -5.44
C LEU A 106 -2.34 -14.17 -6.64
N ALA A 107 -1.64 -13.03 -6.60
CA ALA A 107 -0.72 -12.64 -7.67
C ALA A 107 0.47 -13.60 -7.79
N LEU A 108 1.02 -14.07 -6.66
CA LEU A 108 2.09 -15.06 -6.65
C LEU A 108 1.62 -16.42 -7.17
N GLN A 109 0.43 -16.88 -6.77
CA GLN A 109 -0.18 -18.11 -7.29
C GLN A 109 -0.39 -18.00 -8.80
N ALA A 110 -0.95 -16.87 -9.29
CA ALA A 110 -1.14 -16.63 -10.72
C ALA A 110 0.19 -16.68 -11.49
N ALA A 111 1.25 -16.15 -10.91
CA ALA A 111 2.57 -16.18 -11.52
C ALA A 111 3.12 -17.62 -11.63
N LEU A 112 2.94 -18.45 -10.59
CA LEU A 112 3.34 -19.87 -10.63
C LEU A 112 2.59 -20.62 -11.71
N ILE A 113 1.26 -20.47 -11.77
CA ILE A 113 0.40 -21.17 -12.73
C ILE A 113 0.71 -20.74 -14.16
N HIS A 114 0.78 -19.42 -14.41
CA HIS A 114 1.00 -18.89 -15.75
C HIS A 114 2.37 -19.24 -16.32
N THR A 115 3.41 -19.20 -15.49
CA THR A 115 4.79 -19.39 -15.95
C THR A 115 5.31 -20.81 -15.82
N GLY A 116 4.68 -21.66 -14.99
CA GLY A 116 5.20 -22.98 -14.59
C GLY A 116 6.50 -22.92 -13.79
N ARG A 117 6.93 -21.73 -13.35
CA ARG A 117 8.18 -21.52 -12.63
C ARG A 117 7.93 -21.48 -11.13
N ARG A 118 8.99 -21.58 -10.32
CA ARG A 118 8.87 -21.78 -8.86
C ARG A 118 9.52 -20.71 -7.99
N ALA A 119 10.31 -19.81 -8.55
CA ALA A 119 11.07 -18.82 -7.79
C ALA A 119 10.43 -17.44 -7.87
N PHE A 120 10.65 -16.64 -6.82
CA PHE A 120 10.28 -15.23 -6.75
C PHE A 120 11.50 -14.35 -6.53
N LEU A 121 11.38 -13.11 -6.95
CA LEU A 121 12.35 -12.06 -6.72
C LEU A 121 11.63 -10.82 -6.16
N SER A 122 12.19 -10.19 -5.12
CA SER A 122 11.65 -8.99 -4.47
C SER A 122 12.78 -8.07 -4.00
N LEU A 123 12.41 -6.92 -3.45
CA LEU A 123 13.37 -6.08 -2.73
C LEU A 123 13.57 -6.61 -1.30
N GLU A 124 14.80 -6.49 -0.82
CA GLU A 124 15.14 -6.79 0.57
C GLU A 124 14.40 -5.82 1.50
N ASP A 125 13.99 -6.32 2.66
CA ASP A 125 13.26 -5.60 3.70
C ASP A 125 11.91 -5.00 3.27
N SER A 126 11.42 -5.33 2.06
CA SER A 126 10.09 -4.92 1.61
C SER A 126 8.97 -5.58 2.42
N TYR A 127 7.80 -4.95 2.45
CA TYR A 127 6.60 -5.50 3.07
C TYR A 127 5.50 -5.76 2.03
N HIS A 128 5.07 -7.01 1.94
CA HIS A 128 4.02 -7.45 0.99
C HIS A 128 2.87 -8.21 1.67
N GLY A 129 2.67 -7.98 2.96
CA GLY A 129 1.62 -8.62 3.76
C GLY A 129 2.16 -9.68 4.73
N ASN A 130 1.28 -10.16 5.61
CA ASN A 130 1.62 -11.08 6.71
C ASN A 130 1.16 -12.53 6.45
N SER A 131 0.80 -12.90 5.22
CA SER A 131 0.67 -14.30 4.83
C SER A 131 2.04 -14.96 4.77
N LEU A 132 2.11 -16.30 4.80
CA LEU A 132 3.39 -17.01 4.66
C LEU A 132 4.08 -16.66 3.34
N ALA A 133 3.33 -16.45 2.25
CA ALA A 133 3.90 -16.04 0.98
C ALA A 133 4.41 -14.59 1.03
N GLY A 134 3.62 -13.65 1.57
CA GLY A 134 4.04 -12.26 1.78
C GLY A 134 5.31 -12.16 2.62
N LEU A 135 5.39 -12.88 3.74
CA LEU A 135 6.58 -12.94 4.60
C LEU A 135 7.78 -13.59 3.91
N SER A 136 7.55 -14.54 3.00
CA SER A 136 8.61 -15.22 2.25
C SER A 136 9.35 -14.29 1.30
N ILE A 137 8.63 -13.36 0.68
CA ILE A 137 9.15 -12.36 -0.24
C ILE A 137 9.40 -11.00 0.44
N GLY A 138 8.99 -10.83 1.71
CA GLY A 138 9.15 -9.62 2.51
C GLY A 138 10.50 -9.51 3.21
N ALA A 139 10.51 -8.87 4.39
CA ALA A 139 11.71 -8.61 5.17
C ALA A 139 12.53 -9.87 5.49
N SER A 140 13.84 -9.71 5.54
CA SER A 140 14.78 -10.83 5.73
C SER A 140 14.71 -11.43 7.12
N ASP A 141 14.44 -10.63 8.15
CA ASP A 141 14.27 -11.05 9.55
C ASP A 141 13.12 -12.05 9.76
N SER A 142 12.11 -12.04 8.88
CA SER A 142 11.03 -13.01 8.91
C SER A 142 11.54 -14.45 8.75
N ARG A 143 12.62 -14.66 7.98
CA ARG A 143 13.23 -15.99 7.81
C ARG A 143 14.01 -16.46 9.03
N GLU A 144 14.54 -15.55 9.81
CA GLU A 144 15.22 -15.89 11.07
C GLU A 144 14.21 -16.38 12.11
N ARG A 145 13.04 -15.77 12.15
CA ARG A 145 11.96 -16.09 13.08
C ARG A 145 11.09 -17.27 12.64
N LEU A 146 10.82 -17.38 11.33
CA LEU A 146 9.90 -18.38 10.75
C LEU A 146 10.65 -19.36 9.84
N LYS A 147 10.75 -20.61 10.26
CA LYS A 147 11.53 -21.66 9.56
C LYS A 147 10.84 -22.25 8.33
N ASN A 148 9.50 -22.16 8.23
CA ASN A 148 8.69 -22.80 7.18
C ASN A 148 8.19 -21.82 6.11
N LEU A 149 8.99 -20.83 5.74
CA LEU A 149 8.68 -19.91 4.64
C LEU A 149 8.92 -20.58 3.28
N LEU A 150 8.26 -20.06 2.23
CA LEU A 150 8.41 -20.55 0.87
C LEU A 150 9.88 -20.57 0.45
N PRO A 151 10.35 -21.66 -0.18
CA PRO A 151 11.69 -21.72 -0.76
C PRO A 151 11.78 -20.85 -2.03
N HIS A 152 13.01 -20.66 -2.52
CA HIS A 152 13.30 -19.98 -3.79
C HIS A 152 12.84 -18.51 -3.89
N CYS A 153 12.74 -17.81 -2.77
CA CYS A 153 12.52 -16.37 -2.72
C CYS A 153 13.88 -15.67 -2.60
N ALA A 154 14.33 -15.06 -3.69
CA ALA A 154 15.56 -14.26 -3.72
C ALA A 154 15.24 -12.77 -3.52
N LYS A 155 16.18 -12.03 -2.94
CA LYS A 155 16.01 -10.61 -2.60
C LYS A 155 17.16 -9.78 -3.16
N ILE A 156 16.84 -8.53 -3.50
CA ILE A 156 17.77 -7.52 -4.03
C ILE A 156 17.72 -6.33 -3.09
N ALA A 157 18.87 -5.89 -2.62
CA ALA A 157 18.98 -4.72 -1.76
C ALA A 157 18.45 -3.46 -2.48
N ALA A 158 17.70 -2.63 -1.76
CA ALA A 158 17.33 -1.29 -2.18
C ALA A 158 18.43 -0.28 -1.80
N PRO A 159 18.51 0.89 -2.49
CA PRO A 159 17.76 1.28 -3.67
C PRO A 159 18.20 0.53 -4.93
N LEU A 160 17.31 0.51 -5.95
CA LEU A 160 17.66 -0.04 -7.24
C LEU A 160 18.69 0.86 -7.94
N ASP A 161 19.90 0.32 -8.12
CA ASP A 161 21.02 0.97 -8.81
C ASP A 161 21.57 0.06 -9.93
N ALA A 162 22.67 0.46 -10.56
CA ALA A 162 23.31 -0.31 -11.61
C ALA A 162 23.86 -1.68 -11.10
N LYS A 163 24.19 -1.80 -9.82
CA LYS A 163 24.64 -3.07 -9.21
C LYS A 163 23.44 -3.99 -8.96
N ALA A 164 22.35 -3.45 -8.45
CA ALA A 164 21.09 -4.17 -8.29
C ALA A 164 20.58 -4.69 -9.64
N LEU A 165 20.61 -3.86 -10.69
CA LEU A 165 20.21 -4.24 -12.04
C LEU A 165 21.01 -5.43 -12.58
N ARG A 166 22.35 -5.44 -12.39
CA ARG A 166 23.20 -6.59 -12.78
C ARG A 166 22.83 -7.86 -12.00
N ARG A 167 22.57 -7.76 -10.71
CA ARG A 167 22.15 -8.91 -9.87
C ARG A 167 20.79 -9.45 -10.32
N ILE A 168 19.84 -8.56 -10.62
CA ILE A 168 18.53 -8.92 -11.16
C ILE A 168 18.73 -9.69 -12.48
N GLU A 169 19.49 -9.14 -13.42
CA GLU A 169 19.73 -9.80 -14.69
C GLU A 169 20.37 -11.20 -14.53
N GLN A 170 21.39 -11.33 -13.70
CA GLN A 170 22.02 -12.63 -13.41
C GLN A 170 21.02 -13.62 -12.82
N ARG A 171 20.11 -13.16 -11.96
CA ARG A 171 19.07 -14.02 -11.38
C ARG A 171 18.04 -14.45 -12.42
N LEU A 172 17.59 -13.55 -13.28
CA LEU A 172 16.58 -13.79 -14.30
C LEU A 172 17.10 -14.68 -15.46
N LYS A 173 18.40 -14.67 -15.76
CA LYS A 173 19.06 -15.54 -16.75
C LYS A 173 18.81 -17.02 -16.49
N ARG A 174 18.55 -17.44 -15.24
CA ARG A 174 18.24 -18.84 -14.89
C ARG A 174 16.87 -19.28 -15.40
N ARG A 175 15.99 -18.34 -15.78
CA ARG A 175 14.65 -18.59 -16.31
C ARG A 175 13.74 -19.42 -15.40
N ASP A 176 13.98 -19.44 -14.10
CA ASP A 176 13.19 -20.13 -13.07
C ASP A 176 12.36 -19.19 -12.18
N VAL A 177 12.49 -17.86 -12.39
CA VAL A 177 11.75 -16.84 -11.64
C VAL A 177 10.38 -16.64 -12.28
N ALA A 178 9.32 -16.92 -11.50
CA ALA A 178 7.93 -16.71 -11.91
C ALA A 178 7.60 -15.23 -11.95
N ALA A 179 7.94 -14.50 -10.88
CA ALA A 179 7.68 -13.07 -10.79
C ALA A 179 8.76 -12.30 -10.03
N PHE A 180 8.95 -11.04 -10.42
CA PHE A 180 9.54 -9.97 -9.63
C PHE A 180 8.41 -9.09 -9.10
N ILE A 181 8.35 -8.91 -7.78
CA ILE A 181 7.34 -8.08 -7.11
C ILE A 181 8.01 -6.93 -6.37
N MET A 182 7.45 -5.72 -6.49
CA MET A 182 7.87 -4.55 -5.71
C MET A 182 6.77 -3.49 -5.65
N GLU A 183 6.82 -2.63 -4.64
CA GLU A 183 6.14 -1.34 -4.70
C GLU A 183 6.88 -0.44 -5.71
N PRO A 184 6.23 0.16 -6.73
CA PRO A 184 6.92 1.07 -7.67
C PRO A 184 7.56 2.28 -7.01
N ILE A 185 6.98 2.77 -5.91
CA ILE A 185 7.57 3.68 -4.93
C ILE A 185 7.41 2.98 -3.58
N SER A 186 8.54 2.60 -2.99
CA SER A 186 8.54 1.74 -1.80
C SER A 186 8.27 2.54 -0.54
N ILE A 187 7.00 2.67 -0.16
CA ILE A 187 6.58 3.36 1.06
C ILE A 187 7.10 2.61 2.29
N ASN A 188 7.02 1.27 2.25
CA ASN A 188 7.48 0.41 3.33
C ASN A 188 9.02 0.30 3.47
N LEU A 189 9.77 1.02 2.63
CA LEU A 189 11.23 1.21 2.76
C LEU A 189 11.59 2.68 3.01
N GLY A 190 10.68 3.46 3.62
CA GLY A 190 10.93 4.87 3.92
C GLY A 190 10.77 5.79 2.68
N VAL A 191 9.84 5.49 1.79
CA VAL A 191 9.56 6.23 0.54
C VAL A 191 10.78 6.22 -0.39
N VAL A 192 11.29 5.04 -0.70
CA VAL A 192 12.35 4.88 -1.69
C VAL A 192 11.77 5.04 -3.10
N ILE A 193 12.31 6.01 -3.85
CA ILE A 193 11.88 6.36 -5.20
C ILE A 193 13.00 5.92 -6.16
N PRO A 194 12.77 4.91 -7.02
CA PRO A 194 13.78 4.48 -7.97
C PRO A 194 13.97 5.48 -9.11
N GLU A 195 15.16 5.49 -9.73
CA GLU A 195 15.35 6.20 -10.98
C GLU A 195 14.50 5.56 -12.10
N LYS A 196 13.87 6.42 -12.93
CA LYS A 196 12.95 5.98 -13.99
C LYS A 196 13.61 4.96 -14.93
N ASP A 197 14.80 5.26 -15.40
CA ASP A 197 15.52 4.39 -16.33
C ASP A 197 15.89 3.03 -15.72
N ILE A 198 16.19 3.02 -14.43
CA ILE A 198 16.55 1.77 -13.73
C ILE A 198 15.33 0.86 -13.60
N ILE A 199 14.21 1.38 -13.12
CA ILE A 199 13.00 0.55 -12.94
C ILE A 199 12.41 0.10 -14.29
N GLN A 200 12.50 0.92 -15.35
CA GLN A 200 12.11 0.52 -16.70
C GLN A 200 13.00 -0.63 -17.21
N ARG A 201 14.31 -0.58 -16.99
CA ARG A 201 15.24 -1.67 -17.33
C ARG A 201 14.93 -2.95 -16.56
N VAL A 202 14.54 -2.84 -15.28
CA VAL A 202 14.07 -4.02 -14.50
C VAL A 202 12.84 -4.65 -15.18
N ARG A 203 11.85 -3.83 -15.57
CA ARG A 203 10.66 -4.30 -16.31
C ARG A 203 11.03 -4.96 -17.63
N ASP A 204 11.97 -4.39 -18.40
CA ASP A 204 12.43 -4.94 -19.67
C ASP A 204 13.19 -6.27 -19.48
N LEU A 205 14.02 -6.40 -18.44
CA LEU A 205 14.66 -7.65 -18.08
C LEU A 205 13.63 -8.72 -17.72
N CYS A 206 12.62 -8.38 -16.91
CA CYS A 206 11.53 -9.32 -16.61
C CYS A 206 10.90 -9.85 -17.89
N ARG A 207 10.49 -8.97 -18.81
CA ARG A 207 9.92 -9.33 -20.12
C ARG A 207 10.87 -10.20 -20.95
N ARG A 208 12.14 -9.81 -21.05
CA ARG A 208 13.17 -10.53 -21.81
C ARG A 208 13.37 -11.97 -21.36
N TYR A 209 13.31 -12.19 -20.05
CA TYR A 209 13.52 -13.51 -19.47
C TYR A 209 12.22 -14.26 -19.15
N GLY A 210 11.06 -13.70 -19.51
CA GLY A 210 9.73 -14.30 -19.29
C GLY A 210 9.37 -14.40 -17.81
N THR A 211 9.81 -13.44 -16.98
CA THR A 211 9.42 -13.27 -15.59
C THR A 211 8.32 -12.22 -15.53
N LEU A 212 7.25 -12.45 -14.77
CA LEU A 212 6.19 -11.47 -14.61
C LEU A 212 6.66 -10.33 -13.70
N PHE A 213 6.23 -9.11 -14.02
CA PHE A 213 6.43 -7.94 -13.16
C PHE A 213 5.12 -7.63 -12.42
N ILE A 214 5.13 -7.77 -11.09
CA ILE A 214 3.99 -7.48 -10.22
C ILE A 214 4.24 -6.13 -9.54
N ALA A 215 3.38 -5.14 -9.79
CA ALA A 215 3.38 -3.89 -9.05
C ALA A 215 2.51 -4.03 -7.81
N ASP A 216 3.10 -3.93 -6.64
CA ASP A 216 2.36 -3.83 -5.38
C ASP A 216 1.96 -2.37 -5.14
N GLU A 217 0.72 -2.05 -5.45
CA GLU A 217 0.14 -0.71 -5.29
C GLU A 217 -0.79 -0.61 -4.06
N VAL A 218 -0.64 -1.55 -3.14
CA VAL A 218 -1.48 -1.60 -1.93
C VAL A 218 -1.29 -0.35 -1.08
N ALA A 219 -0.06 0.17 -0.94
CA ALA A 219 0.21 1.39 -0.19
C ALA A 219 0.38 2.63 -1.09
N CYS A 220 1.10 2.52 -2.21
CA CYS A 220 1.44 3.65 -3.07
C CYS A 220 0.35 4.04 -4.08
N GLY A 221 -0.70 3.22 -4.24
CA GLY A 221 -1.80 3.47 -5.16
C GLY A 221 -2.83 4.50 -4.69
N PHE A 222 -3.86 4.68 -5.53
CA PHE A 222 -5.04 5.52 -5.30
C PHE A 222 -4.71 6.97 -4.92
N GLY A 223 -3.79 7.58 -5.66
CA GLY A 223 -3.48 9.01 -5.55
C GLY A 223 -2.35 9.35 -4.58
N ARG A 224 -1.87 8.39 -3.76
CA ARG A 224 -0.86 8.64 -2.71
C ARG A 224 0.37 9.36 -3.24
N THR A 225 0.87 8.95 -4.38
CA THR A 225 2.09 9.47 -4.98
C THR A 225 1.87 10.62 -5.99
N GLY A 226 0.62 11.14 -6.13
CA GLY A 226 0.29 12.19 -7.09
C GLY A 226 -0.13 11.67 -8.48
N ARG A 227 -0.21 10.36 -8.65
CA ARG A 227 -0.85 9.65 -9.77
C ARG A 227 -1.86 8.66 -9.22
N VAL A 228 -2.76 8.13 -10.04
CA VAL A 228 -3.72 7.11 -9.54
C VAL A 228 -2.95 5.88 -9.06
N PHE A 229 -1.96 5.44 -9.84
CA PHE A 229 -1.03 4.39 -9.47
C PHE A 229 0.41 4.88 -9.60
N ALA A 230 1.28 4.43 -8.69
CA ALA A 230 2.68 4.85 -8.66
C ALA A 230 3.46 4.41 -9.90
N CYS A 231 3.12 3.27 -10.49
CA CYS A 231 3.72 2.79 -11.73
C CYS A 231 3.57 3.78 -12.91
N GLU A 232 2.56 4.67 -12.89
CA GLU A 232 2.35 5.70 -13.91
C GLU A 232 3.50 6.75 -13.96
N HIS A 233 4.22 6.98 -12.85
CA HIS A 233 5.37 7.89 -12.83
C HIS A 233 6.52 7.43 -13.72
N PHE A 234 6.61 6.13 -13.91
CA PHE A 234 7.70 5.46 -14.60
C PHE A 234 7.30 4.89 -15.96
N ASP A 235 6.07 5.15 -16.44
CA ASP A 235 5.48 4.53 -17.64
C ASP A 235 5.58 2.99 -17.60
N LEU A 236 5.41 2.40 -16.42
CA LEU A 236 5.46 0.96 -16.25
C LEU A 236 4.13 0.32 -16.65
N HIS A 237 4.27 -0.79 -17.36
CA HIS A 237 3.17 -1.66 -17.74
C HIS A 237 3.32 -3.01 -17.03
N PRO A 238 2.87 -3.13 -15.77
CA PRO A 238 2.98 -4.38 -15.02
C PRO A 238 2.10 -5.48 -15.63
N ASP A 239 2.49 -6.73 -15.39
CA ASP A 239 1.69 -7.89 -15.78
C ASP A 239 0.54 -8.12 -14.80
N MET A 240 0.76 -7.76 -13.53
CA MET A 240 -0.25 -7.74 -12.47
C MET A 240 -0.04 -6.54 -11.55
N LEU A 241 -1.15 -6.08 -10.95
CA LEU A 241 -1.21 -4.97 -10.01
C LEU A 241 -2.02 -5.38 -8.79
N CYS A 242 -1.40 -5.36 -7.60
CA CYS A 242 -2.08 -5.64 -6.34
C CYS A 242 -2.63 -4.35 -5.74
N VAL A 243 -3.90 -4.35 -5.34
CA VAL A 243 -4.57 -3.18 -4.75
C VAL A 243 -5.40 -3.55 -3.52
N ALA A 244 -5.44 -2.65 -2.53
CA ALA A 244 -6.27 -2.77 -1.32
C ALA A 244 -6.38 -1.40 -0.61
N LYS A 245 -6.32 -1.39 0.72
CA LYS A 245 -6.25 -0.20 1.60
C LYS A 245 -7.20 0.93 1.18
N ALA A 246 -6.69 1.99 0.55
CA ALA A 246 -7.48 3.15 0.14
C ALA A 246 -8.62 2.83 -0.84
N MET A 247 -8.61 1.65 -1.45
CA MET A 247 -9.62 1.21 -2.41
C MET A 247 -11.06 1.38 -1.90
N SER A 248 -11.30 1.13 -0.61
CA SER A 248 -12.61 1.32 0.03
C SER A 248 -12.75 2.62 0.84
N GLY A 249 -11.73 3.49 0.83
CA GLY A 249 -11.69 4.67 1.70
C GLY A 249 -11.62 4.33 3.20
N GLY A 250 -11.13 3.12 3.55
CA GLY A 250 -10.98 2.66 4.93
C GLY A 250 -12.25 2.13 5.59
N LEU A 251 -13.38 2.04 4.88
CA LEU A 251 -14.67 1.64 5.46
C LEU A 251 -14.93 0.13 5.45
N ALA A 252 -14.19 -0.62 4.64
CA ALA A 252 -14.37 -2.07 4.59
C ALA A 252 -13.12 -2.78 4.05
N PRO A 253 -12.83 -4.00 4.54
CA PRO A 253 -11.72 -4.81 4.01
C PRO A 253 -12.05 -5.25 2.58
N ILE A 254 -11.11 -5.01 1.67
CA ILE A 254 -11.20 -5.42 0.27
C ILE A 254 -9.81 -5.33 -0.38
N GLY A 255 -9.55 -6.19 -1.35
CA GLY A 255 -8.39 -6.16 -2.21
C GLY A 255 -8.70 -6.72 -3.58
N ALA A 256 -7.78 -6.57 -4.51
CA ALA A 256 -7.87 -7.17 -5.83
C ALA A 256 -6.48 -7.36 -6.43
N VAL A 257 -6.37 -8.33 -7.34
CA VAL A 257 -5.34 -8.37 -8.35
C VAL A 257 -5.95 -7.95 -9.67
N ILE A 258 -5.31 -7.02 -10.36
CA ILE A 258 -5.68 -6.67 -11.72
C ILE A 258 -4.60 -7.22 -12.64
N ALA A 259 -4.96 -8.12 -13.54
CA ALA A 259 -4.04 -8.87 -14.37
C ALA A 259 -4.30 -8.67 -15.87
N THR A 260 -3.32 -9.05 -16.69
CA THR A 260 -3.47 -9.12 -18.14
C THR A 260 -4.34 -10.31 -18.55
N THR A 261 -4.97 -10.22 -19.72
CA THR A 261 -5.81 -11.29 -20.28
C THR A 261 -5.10 -12.65 -20.38
N PRO A 262 -3.81 -12.75 -20.81
CA PRO A 262 -3.13 -14.04 -20.86
C PRO A 262 -3.01 -14.73 -19.49
N ILE A 263 -2.73 -13.96 -18.43
CA ILE A 263 -2.66 -14.50 -17.07
C ILE A 263 -4.05 -14.97 -16.62
N ALA A 264 -5.09 -14.16 -16.85
CA ALA A 264 -6.46 -14.53 -16.52
C ALA A 264 -6.87 -15.84 -17.19
N LYS A 265 -6.56 -15.99 -18.49
CA LYS A 265 -6.83 -17.21 -19.25
C LYS A 265 -6.10 -18.43 -18.67
N SER A 266 -4.83 -18.31 -18.30
CA SER A 266 -4.11 -19.39 -17.65
C SER A 266 -4.74 -19.81 -16.33
N MET A 267 -5.32 -18.87 -15.59
CA MET A 267 -6.03 -19.16 -14.35
C MET A 267 -7.33 -19.91 -14.59
N GLU A 268 -8.11 -19.52 -15.60
CA GLU A 268 -9.35 -20.18 -15.99
C GLU A 268 -9.12 -21.62 -16.47
N GLU A 269 -8.05 -21.85 -17.25
CA GLU A 269 -7.67 -23.16 -17.79
C GLU A 269 -7.17 -24.14 -16.71
N ASN A 270 -6.76 -23.67 -15.55
CA ASN A 270 -6.27 -24.48 -14.43
C ASN A 270 -7.28 -24.60 -13.27
N ASP A 271 -8.56 -24.75 -13.62
CA ASP A 271 -9.68 -24.98 -12.68
C ASP A 271 -9.78 -24.00 -11.53
N GLY A 272 -9.72 -22.70 -11.86
CA GLY A 272 -10.26 -21.62 -11.01
C GLY A 272 -9.94 -21.71 -9.54
N THR A 273 -8.69 -21.97 -9.19
CA THR A 273 -8.23 -22.10 -7.79
C THR A 273 -8.37 -20.82 -6.97
N PHE A 274 -8.92 -19.74 -7.56
CA PHE A 274 -9.16 -18.49 -6.86
C PHE A 274 -10.54 -18.44 -6.24
N TYR A 275 -10.65 -19.07 -5.10
CA TYR A 275 -11.85 -19.05 -4.32
C TYR A 275 -11.61 -18.29 -3.02
N SER A 276 -12.07 -17.05 -2.95
CA SER A 276 -12.10 -16.26 -1.72
C SER A 276 -13.53 -16.16 -1.22
N THR A 277 -13.83 -16.81 -0.09
CA THR A 277 -15.17 -16.82 0.50
C THR A 277 -15.73 -15.41 0.71
N TYR A 278 -14.93 -14.50 1.26
CA TYR A 278 -15.30 -13.11 1.51
C TYR A 278 -14.71 -12.12 0.50
N GLY A 279 -14.03 -12.62 -0.54
CA GLY A 279 -13.50 -11.77 -1.59
C GLY A 279 -14.62 -10.98 -2.28
N TRP A 280 -14.53 -9.66 -2.17
CA TRP A 280 -15.55 -8.72 -2.65
C TRP A 280 -16.91 -8.91 -1.98
N HIS A 281 -16.93 -8.95 -0.65
CA HIS A 281 -18.14 -8.91 0.14
C HIS A 281 -19.06 -7.74 -0.28
N PRO A 282 -20.39 -7.90 -0.37
CA PRO A 282 -21.30 -6.89 -0.92
C PRO A 282 -21.16 -5.48 -0.32
N ARG A 283 -21.02 -5.36 1.00
CA ARG A 283 -20.80 -4.06 1.67
C ARG A 283 -19.46 -3.44 1.28
N SER A 284 -18.39 -4.25 1.21
CA SER A 284 -17.06 -3.80 0.78
C SER A 284 -17.08 -3.31 -0.68
N VAL A 285 -17.76 -4.04 -1.55
CA VAL A 285 -17.97 -3.65 -2.96
C VAL A 285 -18.71 -2.33 -3.05
N ARG A 286 -19.77 -2.14 -2.25
CA ARG A 286 -20.52 -0.87 -2.24
C ARG A 286 -19.67 0.32 -1.82
N ALA A 287 -18.89 0.16 -0.76
CA ALA A 287 -17.92 1.18 -0.31
C ALA A 287 -16.92 1.53 -1.41
N THR A 288 -16.36 0.50 -2.03
CA THR A 288 -15.34 0.64 -3.06
C THR A 288 -15.87 1.31 -4.32
N ILE A 289 -17.04 0.90 -4.82
CA ILE A 289 -17.67 1.55 -5.97
C ILE A 289 -17.90 3.04 -5.70
N ALA A 290 -18.38 3.40 -4.50
CA ALA A 290 -18.59 4.80 -4.14
C ALA A 290 -17.26 5.57 -4.09
N THR A 291 -16.22 4.99 -3.49
CA THR A 291 -14.88 5.59 -3.40
C THR A 291 -14.27 5.79 -4.78
N LEU A 292 -14.30 4.77 -5.64
CA LEU A 292 -13.68 4.85 -6.97
C LEU A 292 -14.46 5.76 -7.93
N ARG A 293 -15.77 5.83 -7.82
CA ARG A 293 -16.60 6.80 -8.58
C ARG A 293 -16.26 8.23 -8.17
N ASP A 294 -16.12 8.49 -6.86
CA ASP A 294 -15.73 9.80 -6.36
C ASP A 294 -14.31 10.17 -6.78
N LEU A 295 -13.36 9.22 -6.68
CA LEU A 295 -12.00 9.41 -7.21
C LEU A 295 -12.03 9.75 -8.70
N LYS A 296 -12.77 8.98 -9.51
CA LYS A 296 -12.83 9.18 -10.96
C LYS A 296 -13.44 10.54 -11.32
N ALA A 297 -14.52 10.92 -10.66
CA ALA A 297 -15.22 12.21 -10.90
C ALA A 297 -14.38 13.43 -10.48
N ASN A 298 -13.56 13.30 -9.43
CA ASN A 298 -12.78 14.38 -8.86
C ASN A 298 -11.27 14.26 -9.13
N ARG A 299 -10.84 13.34 -10.01
CA ARG A 299 -9.43 12.97 -10.22
C ARG A 299 -8.52 14.18 -10.45
N ALA A 300 -8.86 15.05 -11.39
CA ALA A 300 -8.02 16.20 -11.74
C ALA A 300 -7.83 17.14 -10.55
N ARG A 301 -8.92 17.49 -9.85
CA ARG A 301 -8.88 18.35 -8.66
C ARG A 301 -8.10 17.72 -7.53
N LEU A 302 -8.32 16.43 -7.27
CA LEU A 302 -7.61 15.70 -6.20
C LEU A 302 -6.10 15.69 -6.45
N LEU A 303 -5.67 15.30 -7.67
CA LEU A 303 -4.25 15.19 -7.97
C LEU A 303 -3.57 16.56 -8.05
N ALA A 304 -4.27 17.62 -8.50
CA ALA A 304 -3.76 18.98 -8.41
C ALA A 304 -3.55 19.43 -6.96
N GLY A 305 -4.52 19.16 -6.07
CA GLY A 305 -4.37 19.43 -4.64
C GLY A 305 -3.23 18.63 -3.99
N VAL A 306 -3.03 17.37 -4.39
CA VAL A 306 -1.88 16.57 -3.94
C VAL A 306 -0.55 17.21 -4.38
N ALA A 307 -0.45 17.70 -5.61
CA ALA A 307 0.77 18.36 -6.09
C ALA A 307 1.06 19.66 -5.32
N GLU A 308 0.04 20.49 -5.10
CA GLU A 308 0.15 21.73 -4.31
C GLU A 308 0.60 21.43 -2.88
N MET A 309 -0.05 20.47 -2.22
CA MET A 309 0.29 20.11 -0.85
C MET A 309 1.65 19.42 -0.75
N SER A 310 2.04 18.63 -1.75
CA SER A 310 3.38 18.03 -1.83
C SER A 310 4.47 19.11 -1.79
N GLU A 311 4.31 20.16 -2.59
CA GLU A 311 5.24 21.30 -2.60
C GLU A 311 5.22 22.06 -1.27
N TYR A 312 4.04 22.28 -0.70
CA TYR A 312 3.91 22.90 0.62
C TYR A 312 4.66 22.11 1.71
N PHE A 313 4.48 20.78 1.75
CA PHE A 313 5.22 19.92 2.68
C PHE A 313 6.72 19.98 2.43
N ARG A 314 7.14 19.94 1.16
CA ARG A 314 8.56 19.99 0.79
C ARG A 314 9.25 21.25 1.31
N VAL A 315 8.67 22.41 1.04
CA VAL A 315 9.22 23.70 1.49
C VAL A 315 9.32 23.76 3.00
N ARG A 316 8.25 23.33 3.71
CA ARG A 316 8.21 23.38 5.17
C ARG A 316 9.19 22.38 5.82
N LEU A 317 9.35 21.18 5.26
CA LEU A 317 10.26 20.15 5.79
C LEU A 317 11.73 20.54 5.59
N LEU A 318 12.07 21.18 4.47
CA LEU A 318 13.43 21.65 4.22
C LEU A 318 13.86 22.83 5.13
N GLN A 319 12.91 23.48 5.82
CA GLN A 319 13.17 24.52 6.82
C GLN A 319 13.35 23.97 8.25
N LEU A 320 13.11 22.67 8.46
CA LEU A 320 13.28 22.07 9.78
C LEU A 320 14.75 21.77 10.07
N GLU A 321 15.15 22.10 11.28
CA GLU A 321 16.48 21.78 11.80
C GLU A 321 16.42 20.48 12.62
N PHE A 322 16.89 19.38 12.02
CA PHE A 322 17.05 18.10 12.71
C PHE A 322 18.38 18.06 13.45
N LYS A 323 18.50 17.22 14.48
CA LYS A 323 19.75 17.06 15.25
C LYS A 323 20.95 16.66 14.40
N GLN A 324 20.69 16.04 13.26
CA GLN A 324 21.67 15.62 12.27
C GLN A 324 21.11 15.81 10.85
N PRO A 325 21.95 15.84 9.80
CA PRO A 325 21.47 16.02 8.43
C PRO A 325 20.39 15.02 8.09
N ALA A 326 19.24 15.51 7.61
CA ALA A 326 18.12 14.69 7.22
C ALA A 326 17.91 14.73 5.70
N ALA A 327 17.51 13.60 5.13
CA ALA A 327 17.18 13.48 3.71
C ALA A 327 15.66 13.40 3.54
N VAL A 328 15.08 14.35 2.80
CA VAL A 328 13.64 14.38 2.51
C VAL A 328 13.38 13.70 1.17
N ARG A 329 12.60 12.62 1.20
CA ARG A 329 12.07 11.92 0.02
C ARG A 329 10.57 12.18 -0.06
N ILE A 330 10.10 12.71 -1.18
CA ILE A 330 8.70 13.08 -1.35
C ILE A 330 8.23 12.80 -2.77
N GLN A 331 7.12 12.08 -2.87
CA GLN A 331 6.41 11.89 -4.13
C GLN A 331 4.90 11.96 -3.86
N GLY A 332 4.26 13.03 -4.31
CA GLY A 332 2.91 13.35 -3.89
C GLY A 332 2.84 13.57 -2.37
N LEU A 333 1.98 12.84 -1.69
CA LEU A 333 1.88 12.85 -0.23
C LEU A 333 2.39 11.54 0.42
N ALA A 334 3.25 10.82 -0.27
CA ALA A 334 4.16 9.84 0.31
C ALA A 334 5.45 10.59 0.69
N ILE A 335 5.72 10.75 1.97
CA ILE A 335 6.80 11.59 2.49
C ILE A 335 7.61 10.80 3.51
N GLY A 336 8.91 10.67 3.27
CA GLY A 336 9.89 10.10 4.18
C GLY A 336 10.96 11.13 4.53
N VAL A 337 11.23 11.29 5.79
CA VAL A 337 12.32 12.12 6.31
C VAL A 337 13.32 11.19 7.00
N ASP A 338 14.36 10.83 6.28
CA ASP A 338 15.43 9.97 6.80
C ASP A 338 16.35 10.82 7.69
N VAL A 339 16.33 10.52 8.97
CA VAL A 339 17.12 11.22 9.98
C VAL A 339 18.41 10.47 10.33
N GLY A 340 18.74 9.37 9.62
CA GLY A 340 19.98 8.63 9.70
C GLY A 340 20.16 7.79 10.97
N ASP A 341 19.22 7.82 11.91
CA ASP A 341 19.26 7.13 13.19
C ASP A 341 17.86 6.66 13.60
N GLU A 342 17.71 5.37 13.87
CA GLU A 342 16.42 4.73 14.18
C GLU A 342 15.89 5.17 15.55
N ASP A 343 16.75 5.20 16.58
CA ASP A 343 16.35 5.61 17.94
C ASP A 343 15.91 7.07 17.94
N TYR A 344 16.54 7.91 17.11
CA TYR A 344 16.13 9.31 16.96
C TYR A 344 14.81 9.44 16.20
N ALA A 345 14.58 8.65 15.15
CA ALA A 345 13.31 8.62 14.45
C ALA A 345 12.14 8.24 15.39
N ASP A 346 12.33 7.20 16.21
CA ASP A 346 11.36 6.78 17.22
C ASP A 346 11.14 7.84 18.31
N THR A 347 12.20 8.52 18.74
CA THR A 347 12.11 9.65 19.65
C THR A 347 11.25 10.79 19.06
N VAL A 348 11.42 11.11 17.77
CA VAL A 348 10.63 12.12 17.06
C VAL A 348 9.17 11.67 16.99
N GLN A 349 8.88 10.42 16.65
CA GLN A 349 7.54 9.86 16.63
C GLN A 349 6.84 10.01 18.00
N ASP A 350 7.52 9.64 19.08
CA ASP A 350 7.00 9.72 20.43
C ASP A 350 6.69 11.16 20.85
N LYS A 351 7.59 12.11 20.55
CA LYS A 351 7.37 13.53 20.81
C LYS A 351 6.20 14.08 19.98
N CYS A 352 6.11 13.73 18.68
CA CYS A 352 4.98 14.09 17.83
C CYS A 352 3.66 13.65 18.46
N ARG A 353 3.56 12.39 18.89
CA ARG A 353 2.36 11.85 19.54
C ARG A 353 1.99 12.62 20.80
N ARG A 354 2.95 12.94 21.66
CA ARG A 354 2.73 13.78 22.87
C ARG A 354 2.24 15.18 22.50
N ASN A 355 2.70 15.70 21.37
CA ASN A 355 2.29 17.03 20.87
C ASN A 355 0.96 17.02 20.09
N GLY A 356 0.33 15.83 19.88
CA GLY A 356 -0.95 15.71 19.18
C GLY A 356 -0.84 15.49 17.66
N LEU A 357 0.33 15.03 17.19
CA LEU A 357 0.56 14.62 15.81
C LEU A 357 0.89 13.13 15.76
N LEU A 358 0.24 12.40 14.87
CA LEU A 358 0.59 11.02 14.59
C LEU A 358 1.44 10.95 13.31
N VAL A 359 2.63 10.38 13.43
CA VAL A 359 3.54 10.01 12.35
C VAL A 359 3.95 8.56 12.57
N SER A 360 4.55 7.92 11.58
CA SER A 360 5.12 6.57 11.72
C SER A 360 6.61 6.61 11.49
N THR A 361 7.30 5.51 11.77
CA THR A 361 8.71 5.31 11.45
C THR A 361 8.91 4.04 10.62
N GLU A 362 9.95 4.02 9.82
CA GLU A 362 10.47 2.86 9.12
C GLU A 362 12.00 2.93 9.14
N GLY A 363 12.64 2.15 10.02
CA GLY A 363 14.04 2.31 10.36
C GLY A 363 14.34 3.75 10.76
N SER A 364 15.37 4.35 10.18
CA SER A 364 15.75 5.75 10.43
C SER A 364 14.84 6.81 9.79
N THR A 365 13.75 6.41 9.16
CA THR A 365 12.87 7.33 8.42
C THR A 365 11.58 7.63 9.16
N VAL A 366 11.32 8.92 9.44
CA VAL A 366 10.00 9.40 9.88
C VAL A 366 9.08 9.51 8.67
N LEU A 367 7.95 8.82 8.70
CA LEU A 367 6.96 8.76 7.62
C LEU A 367 5.77 9.68 7.88
N LEU A 368 5.45 10.51 6.88
CA LEU A 368 4.26 11.34 6.86
C LEU A 368 3.40 10.95 5.65
N LEU A 369 2.23 10.42 5.92
CA LEU A 369 1.28 9.91 4.93
C LEU A 369 -0.10 10.63 5.11
N PRO A 370 -0.16 11.96 5.12
CA PRO A 370 -1.39 12.70 5.41
C PRO A 370 -2.49 12.37 4.39
N SER A 371 -3.74 12.68 4.74
CA SER A 371 -4.86 12.56 3.81
C SER A 371 -4.59 13.37 2.54
N LEU A 372 -4.97 12.85 1.37
CA LEU A 372 -4.86 13.53 0.07
C LEU A 372 -5.77 14.76 -0.05
N VAL A 373 -6.70 14.91 0.90
CA VAL A 373 -7.64 16.04 0.98
C VAL A 373 -7.40 16.90 2.21
N ILE A 374 -6.20 16.80 2.79
CA ILE A 374 -5.81 17.63 3.92
C ILE A 374 -5.81 19.12 3.51
N ASP A 375 -6.40 19.97 4.32
CA ASP A 375 -6.32 21.41 4.12
C ASP A 375 -5.00 21.99 4.65
N GLN A 376 -4.60 23.13 4.07
CA GLN A 376 -3.33 23.78 4.40
C GLN A 376 -3.21 24.17 5.88
N ARG A 377 -4.31 24.57 6.51
CA ARG A 377 -4.32 24.95 7.95
C ARG A 377 -4.01 23.74 8.83
N THR A 378 -4.63 22.61 8.55
CA THR A 378 -4.38 21.35 9.28
C THR A 378 -2.96 20.85 9.01
N ALA A 379 -2.47 20.93 7.77
CA ALA A 379 -1.10 20.57 7.41
C ALA A 379 -0.08 21.48 8.14
N ALA A 380 -0.29 22.80 8.15
CA ALA A 380 0.56 23.75 8.86
C ALA A 380 0.68 23.42 10.35
N ARG A 381 -0.46 23.21 11.02
CA ARG A 381 -0.47 22.83 12.45
C ARG A 381 0.29 21.52 12.72
N GLY A 382 0.12 20.51 11.88
CA GLY A 382 0.86 19.25 12.00
C GLY A 382 2.36 19.45 11.82
N LEU A 383 2.78 20.24 10.84
CA LEU A 383 4.19 20.56 10.61
C LEU A 383 4.80 21.41 11.74
N ASP A 384 4.03 22.33 12.37
CA ASP A 384 4.46 23.07 13.55
C ASP A 384 4.64 22.15 14.77
N MET A 385 3.81 21.09 14.90
CA MET A 385 3.98 20.06 15.94
C MET A 385 5.23 19.20 15.65
N LEU A 386 5.48 18.85 14.40
CA LEU A 386 6.71 18.15 14.00
C LEU A 386 7.94 19.00 14.31
N ALA A 387 7.94 20.29 13.94
CA ALA A 387 9.03 21.22 14.21
C ALA A 387 9.42 21.30 15.70
N ARG A 388 8.44 21.21 16.61
CA ARG A 388 8.69 21.16 18.06
C ARG A 388 9.13 19.78 18.56
N SER A 389 9.12 18.77 17.72
CA SER A 389 9.40 17.36 18.07
C SER A 389 10.78 16.87 17.61
N VAL A 390 11.38 17.56 16.66
CA VAL A 390 12.73 17.24 16.14
C VAL A 390 13.86 17.76 17.01
#